data_c4e71f410a6babca5cef0a46b82ee101
#
_entry.id   c4e71f410a6babca5cef0a46b82ee101
#
_cell.length_a   1.000
_cell.length_b   1.000
_cell.length_c   1.000
_cell.angle_alpha   90.00
_cell.angle_beta   90.00
_cell.angle_gamma   90.00
#
_symmetry.space_group_name_H-M   'P 1'
#
loop_
_entity.id
_entity.type
_entity.pdbx_description
1 polymer ?
#
loop_
_entity_poly.entity_id
_entity_poly.type
_entity_poly.pdbx_seq_one_letter_code
_entity_poly.pdbx_strand_id
1 'polypeptide(L)'
;MSSPLGLAAALATLQQLLESGLAELKVSDVLGGAPSVTCIGPDRIDPAGGDQLNLYLYNQTRNPGWANLGLPSRDSVGERIGNPPLALDLHILITAYGAADFHAEILLGAAMQILHDTPGMGRDAIRAALKPAPNKPNVPKALERAGLADQLEQLRITPLNLSTDELSRIWSAIQVPARPSAAYLISVLLQSTARSQRTPLPVLARNLYVVPLRMPRVDRVESVAGASMPILPDGSVRVSGANFKAQTVQLWVNGLDLSAGLSTVDNETLEFGFLLPDLPHPPALPSSLRAGVCTLQVAHGQWLGTPPVAHGAVQSNLGVFILNPQAGFVVLPGATSTVVDGVTYRFGSIEVTCAPPVGPGQRVRLLLNEKNPPSDRPARAYSFSATDGNGILPPAEQSSTVTVEYQGVAQGAYLARVQVDAGTSALVMGADGQFSTPQVLP
;
A
#
# COMPACT_ATOMS: atom_id res chain seq x y z
N MET A 1 -7.32 -13.65 -27.44
CA MET A 1 -6.68 -13.68 -26.12
C MET A 1 -5.73 -14.85 -26.07
N SER A 2 -4.44 -14.61 -25.83
CA SER A 2 -3.42 -15.66 -25.90
C SER A 2 -3.54 -16.63 -24.71
N SER A 3 -3.37 -17.90 -25.03
CA SER A 3 -3.43 -19.01 -24.08
C SER A 3 -2.00 -19.44 -23.66
N PRO A 4 -1.84 -20.41 -22.75
CA PRO A 4 -0.55 -21.03 -22.45
C PRO A 4 0.19 -21.56 -23.67
N LEU A 5 -0.49 -21.76 -24.78
CA LEU A 5 0.08 -22.21 -26.09
C LEU A 5 0.80 -21.08 -26.84
N GLY A 6 0.77 -19.85 -26.34
CA GLY A 6 1.31 -18.66 -27.02
C GLY A 6 2.80 -18.76 -27.36
N LEU A 7 3.61 -19.36 -26.50
CA LEU A 7 5.04 -19.61 -26.75
C LEU A 7 5.25 -20.53 -27.96
N ALA A 8 4.56 -21.66 -27.98
CA ALA A 8 4.64 -22.60 -29.10
C ALA A 8 4.08 -22.00 -30.40
N ALA A 9 3.01 -21.16 -30.27
CA ALA A 9 2.45 -20.45 -31.42
C ALA A 9 3.42 -19.41 -32.01
N ALA A 10 4.20 -18.73 -31.19
CA ALA A 10 5.22 -17.80 -31.64
C ALA A 10 6.32 -18.52 -32.44
N LEU A 11 6.82 -19.65 -31.93
CA LEU A 11 7.82 -20.48 -32.65
C LEU A 11 7.27 -21.04 -33.95
N ALA A 12 6.03 -21.56 -33.93
CA ALA A 12 5.38 -22.07 -35.15
C ALA A 12 5.15 -20.97 -36.20
N THR A 13 4.85 -19.74 -35.75
CA THR A 13 4.70 -18.59 -36.65
C THR A 13 6.04 -18.27 -37.35
N LEU A 14 7.15 -18.26 -36.59
CA LEU A 14 8.50 -18.06 -37.16
C LEU A 14 8.91 -19.19 -38.08
N GLN A 15 8.60 -20.42 -37.71
CA GLN A 15 8.85 -21.60 -38.56
C GLN A 15 8.17 -21.43 -39.92
N GLN A 16 6.88 -21.06 -39.93
CA GLN A 16 6.14 -20.84 -41.16
C GLN A 16 6.65 -19.64 -41.98
N LEU A 17 7.09 -18.57 -41.29
CA LEU A 17 7.72 -17.44 -41.97
C LEU A 17 8.99 -17.87 -42.72
N LEU A 18 9.86 -18.64 -42.07
CA LEU A 18 11.10 -19.14 -42.69
C LEU A 18 10.80 -20.16 -43.80
N GLU A 19 9.88 -21.10 -43.60
CA GLU A 19 9.47 -22.03 -44.63
C GLU A 19 8.96 -21.34 -45.89
N SER A 20 8.09 -20.32 -45.70
CA SER A 20 7.53 -19.54 -46.82
C SER A 20 8.60 -18.69 -47.50
N GLY A 21 9.46 -18.02 -46.72
CA GLY A 21 10.52 -17.18 -47.25
C GLY A 21 11.59 -17.96 -48.02
N LEU A 22 11.98 -19.14 -47.52
CA LEU A 22 12.91 -20.04 -48.23
C LEU A 22 12.34 -20.50 -49.55
N ALA A 23 11.05 -20.79 -49.61
CA ALA A 23 10.35 -21.15 -50.83
C ALA A 23 10.26 -19.99 -51.83
N GLU A 24 9.99 -18.76 -51.33
CA GLU A 24 9.93 -17.53 -52.15
C GLU A 24 11.30 -17.20 -52.76
N LEU A 25 12.37 -17.32 -51.97
CA LEU A 25 13.75 -17.10 -52.38
C LEU A 25 14.28 -18.23 -53.29
N LYS A 26 13.47 -19.30 -53.50
CA LYS A 26 13.84 -20.49 -54.27
C LYS A 26 15.18 -21.12 -53.84
N VAL A 27 15.42 -21.15 -52.55
CA VAL A 27 16.66 -21.71 -51.98
C VAL A 27 16.82 -23.19 -52.35
N SER A 28 15.72 -23.91 -52.56
CA SER A 28 15.69 -25.30 -53.06
C SER A 28 16.41 -25.49 -54.39
N ASP A 29 16.37 -24.49 -55.30
CA ASP A 29 17.03 -24.55 -56.60
C ASP A 29 18.56 -24.52 -56.47
N VAL A 30 19.05 -23.89 -55.41
CA VAL A 30 20.51 -23.79 -55.14
C VAL A 30 21.00 -25.02 -54.38
N LEU A 31 20.18 -25.54 -53.44
CA LEU A 31 20.56 -26.69 -52.61
C LEU A 31 20.28 -28.05 -53.25
N GLY A 32 19.56 -28.07 -54.39
CA GLY A 32 19.15 -29.31 -55.05
C GLY A 32 18.03 -30.09 -54.36
N GLY A 33 17.42 -29.48 -53.31
CA GLY A 33 16.32 -30.06 -52.56
C GLY A 33 15.67 -29.06 -51.62
N ALA A 34 14.43 -29.29 -51.21
CA ALA A 34 13.72 -28.38 -50.28
C ALA A 34 14.28 -28.54 -48.86
N PRO A 35 14.82 -27.48 -48.26
CA PRO A 35 15.29 -27.54 -46.88
C PRO A 35 14.12 -27.66 -45.90
N SER A 36 14.35 -28.32 -44.78
CA SER A 36 13.36 -28.43 -43.69
C SER A 36 13.59 -27.34 -42.63
N VAL A 37 12.52 -26.88 -41.99
CA VAL A 37 12.61 -25.98 -40.83
C VAL A 37 12.00 -26.67 -39.62
N THR A 38 12.78 -26.79 -38.55
CA THR A 38 12.39 -27.51 -37.34
C THR A 38 12.44 -26.62 -36.09
N CYS A 39 11.73 -27.04 -35.06
CA CYS A 39 11.72 -26.35 -33.74
C CYS A 39 11.98 -27.40 -32.65
N ILE A 40 13.16 -28.01 -32.66
CA ILE A 40 13.54 -29.06 -31.70
C ILE A 40 14.87 -28.71 -31.02
N GLY A 41 15.22 -29.46 -29.97
CA GLY A 41 16.55 -29.31 -29.36
C GLY A 41 17.65 -29.69 -30.34
N PRO A 42 18.76 -28.93 -30.42
CA PRO A 42 19.88 -29.25 -31.33
C PRO A 42 20.49 -30.66 -31.11
N ASP A 43 20.34 -31.19 -29.90
CA ASP A 43 20.73 -32.56 -29.51
C ASP A 43 19.93 -33.68 -30.22
N ARG A 44 18.75 -33.29 -30.75
CA ARG A 44 17.83 -34.23 -31.43
C ARG A 44 17.93 -34.20 -32.95
N ILE A 45 18.77 -33.36 -33.49
CA ILE A 45 18.92 -33.22 -34.93
C ILE A 45 19.91 -34.25 -35.43
N ASP A 46 19.48 -35.04 -36.43
CA ASP A 46 20.37 -35.93 -37.15
C ASP A 46 21.26 -35.12 -38.11
N PRO A 47 22.59 -35.08 -37.89
CA PRO A 47 23.51 -34.38 -38.78
C PRO A 47 23.50 -34.89 -40.23
N ALA A 48 23.03 -36.12 -40.48
CA ALA A 48 22.89 -36.70 -41.81
C ALA A 48 21.52 -36.44 -42.44
N GLY A 49 20.63 -35.72 -41.76
CA GLY A 49 19.23 -35.51 -42.14
C GLY A 49 18.99 -34.55 -43.32
N GLY A 50 20.04 -34.10 -44.03
CA GLY A 50 19.92 -33.19 -45.16
C GLY A 50 19.98 -31.71 -44.75
N ASP A 51 19.57 -30.83 -45.67
CA ASP A 51 19.57 -29.37 -45.48
C ASP A 51 18.45 -28.94 -44.56
N GLN A 52 18.81 -28.30 -43.44
CA GLN A 52 17.87 -28.00 -42.37
C GLN A 52 18.20 -26.70 -41.64
N LEU A 53 17.18 -25.91 -41.38
CA LEU A 53 17.23 -24.85 -40.38
C LEU A 53 16.54 -25.32 -39.09
N ASN A 54 17.08 -24.96 -37.95
CA ASN A 54 16.45 -25.24 -36.66
C ASN A 54 16.29 -23.98 -35.80
N LEU A 55 15.12 -23.82 -35.26
CA LEU A 55 14.76 -22.77 -34.32
C LEU A 55 14.81 -23.32 -32.89
N TYR A 56 15.75 -22.89 -32.09
CA TYR A 56 15.89 -23.34 -30.71
C TYR A 56 15.67 -22.23 -29.73
N LEU A 57 14.62 -22.33 -28.89
CA LEU A 57 14.38 -21.42 -27.77
C LEU A 57 15.33 -21.81 -26.63
N TYR A 58 16.43 -21.06 -26.47
CA TYR A 58 17.42 -21.36 -25.44
C TYR A 58 17.21 -20.60 -24.14
N ASN A 59 16.46 -19.50 -24.17
CA ASN A 59 16.14 -18.71 -22.98
C ASN A 59 14.87 -17.88 -23.17
N GLN A 60 14.21 -17.53 -22.07
CA GLN A 60 13.13 -16.56 -22.06
C GLN A 60 13.32 -15.59 -20.90
N THR A 61 13.13 -14.32 -21.15
CA THR A 61 13.22 -13.26 -20.14
C THR A 61 11.95 -12.42 -20.11
N ARG A 62 11.69 -11.77 -18.99
CA ARG A 62 10.57 -10.84 -18.89
C ARG A 62 10.94 -9.55 -19.60
N ASN A 63 10.06 -9.06 -20.48
CA ASN A 63 10.26 -7.79 -21.15
C ASN A 63 9.98 -6.64 -20.14
N PRO A 64 11.00 -5.85 -19.73
CA PRO A 64 10.83 -4.80 -18.73
C PRO A 64 10.01 -3.61 -19.24
N GLY A 65 10.07 -3.32 -20.55
CA GLY A 65 9.31 -2.23 -21.15
C GLY A 65 7.79 -2.44 -21.04
N TRP A 66 7.32 -3.63 -21.38
CA TRP A 66 5.91 -3.97 -21.28
C TRP A 66 5.47 -4.33 -19.86
N ALA A 67 6.36 -4.84 -19.03
CA ALA A 67 6.05 -5.20 -17.65
C ALA A 67 5.67 -3.99 -16.80
N ASN A 68 6.19 -2.81 -17.15
CA ASN A 68 5.96 -1.55 -16.41
C ASN A 68 4.86 -0.69 -17.03
N LEU A 69 4.35 -1.04 -18.21
CA LEU A 69 3.20 -0.37 -18.77
C LEU A 69 1.95 -0.76 -17.96
N GLY A 70 1.30 0.24 -17.38
CA GLY A 70 0.03 0.09 -16.67
C GLY A 70 -1.10 -0.24 -17.64
N LEU A 71 -1.03 -1.40 -18.30
CA LEU A 71 -2.15 -1.91 -19.08
C LEU A 71 -3.33 -2.09 -18.12
N PRO A 72 -4.57 -1.75 -18.55
CA PRO A 72 -5.72 -1.70 -17.67
C PRO A 72 -6.07 -3.10 -17.15
N SER A 73 -5.39 -3.50 -16.08
CA SER A 73 -5.77 -4.66 -15.28
C SER A 73 -6.78 -4.30 -14.20
N ARG A 74 -7.07 -3.00 -14.05
CA ARG A 74 -8.03 -2.42 -13.11
C ARG A 74 -8.90 -1.38 -13.82
N ASP A 75 -10.15 -1.25 -13.36
CA ASP A 75 -11.07 -0.21 -13.81
C ASP A 75 -10.84 1.13 -13.09
N SER A 76 -11.67 2.12 -13.39
CA SER A 76 -11.62 3.45 -12.76
C SER A 76 -11.94 3.44 -11.26
N VAL A 77 -12.53 2.36 -10.75
CA VAL A 77 -12.86 2.15 -9.33
C VAL A 77 -11.77 1.34 -8.62
N GLY A 78 -10.74 0.90 -9.35
CA GLY A 78 -9.64 0.09 -8.83
C GLY A 78 -9.92 -1.41 -8.77
N GLU A 79 -11.06 -1.89 -9.26
CA GLU A 79 -11.36 -3.31 -9.34
C GLU A 79 -10.54 -4.00 -10.42
N ARG A 80 -10.14 -5.24 -10.16
CA ARG A 80 -9.32 -6.01 -11.08
C ARG A 80 -10.16 -6.55 -12.24
N ILE A 81 -9.96 -6.00 -13.44
CA ILE A 81 -10.62 -6.43 -14.67
C ILE A 81 -9.97 -7.69 -15.24
N GLY A 82 -8.66 -7.83 -15.10
CA GLY A 82 -7.90 -8.96 -15.66
C GLY A 82 -6.57 -9.17 -14.96
N ASN A 83 -5.84 -10.18 -15.39
CA ASN A 83 -4.45 -10.35 -14.99
C ASN A 83 -3.55 -9.40 -15.79
N PRO A 84 -2.46 -8.86 -15.22
CA PRO A 84 -1.47 -8.16 -16.01
C PRO A 84 -0.92 -9.11 -17.08
N PRO A 85 -0.67 -8.62 -18.30
CA PRO A 85 -0.16 -9.44 -19.38
C PRO A 85 1.24 -9.95 -19.03
N LEU A 86 1.52 -11.18 -19.47
CA LEU A 86 2.84 -11.75 -19.40
C LEU A 86 3.63 -11.33 -20.64
N ALA A 87 4.48 -10.34 -20.48
CA ALA A 87 5.37 -9.85 -21.54
C ALA A 87 6.69 -10.62 -21.49
N LEU A 88 7.03 -11.28 -22.57
CA LEU A 88 8.22 -12.13 -22.67
C LEU A 88 9.07 -11.74 -23.88
N ASP A 89 10.37 -11.83 -23.69
CA ASP A 89 11.39 -11.84 -24.72
C ASP A 89 11.92 -13.25 -24.87
N LEU A 90 11.70 -13.83 -26.04
CA LEU A 90 12.12 -15.18 -26.39
C LEU A 90 13.46 -15.11 -27.09
N HIS A 91 14.47 -15.73 -26.51
CA HIS A 91 15.81 -15.80 -27.09
C HIS A 91 15.93 -17.06 -27.92
N ILE A 92 16.02 -16.90 -29.25
CA ILE A 92 16.00 -17.96 -30.19
C ILE A 92 17.37 -18.05 -30.89
N LEU A 93 17.92 -19.23 -30.94
CA LEU A 93 19.10 -19.55 -31.75
C LEU A 93 18.63 -20.26 -33.05
N ILE A 94 18.92 -19.63 -34.16
CA ILE A 94 18.71 -20.22 -35.51
C ILE A 94 19.99 -20.90 -35.90
N THR A 95 19.91 -22.21 -36.19
CA THR A 95 21.07 -23.03 -36.49
C THR A 95 20.88 -23.67 -37.88
N ALA A 96 21.90 -23.63 -38.69
CA ALA A 96 21.87 -24.22 -40.03
C ALA A 96 22.70 -25.53 -40.09
N TYR A 97 22.14 -26.51 -40.74
CA TYR A 97 22.74 -27.81 -41.05
C TYR A 97 22.74 -27.97 -42.56
N GLY A 98 23.90 -28.20 -43.14
CA GLY A 98 24.08 -28.38 -44.59
C GLY A 98 24.50 -29.80 -44.92
N ALA A 99 23.93 -30.36 -45.97
CA ALA A 99 24.29 -31.69 -46.49
C ALA A 99 25.61 -31.66 -47.34
N ALA A 100 25.98 -30.50 -47.84
CA ALA A 100 27.20 -30.27 -48.64
C ALA A 100 27.88 -28.93 -48.23
N ASP A 101 29.05 -28.70 -48.80
CA ASP A 101 29.82 -27.47 -48.58
C ASP A 101 28.99 -26.24 -48.93
N PHE A 102 29.05 -25.22 -48.08
CA PHE A 102 28.34 -23.93 -48.14
C PHE A 102 26.82 -24.00 -47.97
N HIS A 103 26.17 -25.16 -47.89
CA HIS A 103 24.73 -25.27 -47.76
C HIS A 103 24.23 -24.63 -46.42
N ALA A 104 24.98 -24.84 -45.35
CA ALA A 104 24.64 -24.24 -44.03
C ALA A 104 24.73 -22.70 -44.08
N GLU A 105 25.74 -22.14 -44.71
CA GLU A 105 25.94 -20.69 -44.82
C GLU A 105 24.88 -20.06 -45.73
N ILE A 106 24.50 -20.73 -46.83
CA ILE A 106 23.40 -20.28 -47.70
C ILE A 106 22.08 -20.25 -46.94
N LEU A 107 21.77 -21.34 -46.21
CA LEU A 107 20.55 -21.42 -45.39
C LEU A 107 20.51 -20.32 -44.30
N LEU A 108 21.62 -20.15 -43.60
CA LEU A 108 21.70 -19.14 -42.55
C LEU A 108 21.55 -17.73 -43.11
N GLY A 109 22.24 -17.43 -44.24
CA GLY A 109 22.15 -16.15 -44.94
C GLY A 109 20.74 -15.85 -45.41
N ALA A 110 20.04 -16.83 -46.02
CA ALA A 110 18.66 -16.71 -46.44
C ALA A 110 17.72 -16.45 -45.22
N ALA A 111 17.90 -17.22 -44.14
CA ALA A 111 17.12 -17.00 -42.90
C ALA A 111 17.32 -15.59 -42.33
N MET A 112 18.55 -15.10 -42.26
CA MET A 112 18.86 -13.75 -41.80
C MET A 112 18.24 -12.68 -42.69
N GLN A 113 18.23 -12.85 -43.99
CA GLN A 113 17.59 -11.94 -44.95
C GLN A 113 16.07 -11.92 -44.73
N ILE A 114 15.40 -13.09 -44.67
CA ILE A 114 13.94 -13.19 -44.44
C ILE A 114 13.54 -12.46 -43.16
N LEU A 115 14.28 -12.65 -42.06
CA LEU A 115 13.98 -12.05 -40.79
C LEU A 115 14.32 -10.53 -40.74
N HIS A 116 15.29 -10.09 -41.54
CA HIS A 116 15.62 -8.69 -41.73
C HIS A 116 14.49 -7.95 -42.48
N ASP A 117 13.99 -8.57 -43.54
CA ASP A 117 12.93 -8.00 -44.37
C ASP A 117 11.55 -8.05 -43.67
N THR A 118 11.42 -8.93 -42.67
CA THR A 118 10.18 -9.04 -41.85
C THR A 118 10.48 -8.82 -40.36
N PRO A 119 10.75 -7.56 -39.93
CA PRO A 119 11.11 -7.26 -38.53
C PRO A 119 9.93 -7.39 -37.56
N GLY A 120 8.72 -7.57 -38.07
CA GLY A 120 7.52 -7.75 -37.27
C GLY A 120 6.37 -8.40 -38.04
N MET A 121 5.58 -9.20 -37.34
CA MET A 121 4.44 -9.90 -37.92
C MET A 121 3.12 -9.35 -37.35
N GLY A 122 2.29 -8.86 -38.27
CA GLY A 122 0.95 -8.40 -37.96
C GLY A 122 -0.04 -9.54 -37.75
N ARG A 123 -1.23 -9.21 -37.26
CA ARG A 123 -2.30 -10.16 -36.88
C ARG A 123 -2.68 -11.11 -38.00
N ASP A 124 -2.81 -10.63 -39.23
CA ASP A 124 -3.25 -11.44 -40.36
C ASP A 124 -2.17 -12.41 -40.79
N ALA A 125 -0.90 -12.01 -40.77
CA ALA A 125 0.24 -12.89 -41.02
C ALA A 125 0.33 -14.01 -39.97
N ILE A 126 0.14 -13.69 -38.69
CA ILE A 126 0.09 -14.66 -37.60
C ILE A 126 -1.06 -15.66 -37.78
N ARG A 127 -2.26 -15.19 -38.13
CA ARG A 127 -3.41 -16.06 -38.41
C ARG A 127 -3.16 -16.98 -39.61
N ALA A 128 -2.58 -16.43 -40.68
CA ALA A 128 -2.24 -17.20 -41.85
C ALA A 128 -1.18 -18.26 -41.56
N ALA A 129 -0.17 -17.94 -40.76
CA ALA A 129 0.88 -18.86 -40.34
C ALA A 129 0.33 -20.01 -39.49
N LEU A 130 -0.56 -19.74 -38.54
CA LEU A 130 -1.10 -20.74 -37.61
C LEU A 130 -2.32 -21.49 -38.14
N LYS A 131 -2.86 -21.13 -39.31
CA LYS A 131 -3.99 -21.83 -39.92
C LYS A 131 -3.57 -23.20 -40.36
N PRO A 132 -4.25 -24.26 -39.89
CA PRO A 132 -3.94 -25.61 -40.33
C PRO A 132 -4.15 -25.80 -41.85
N ALA A 133 -3.20 -26.41 -42.51
CA ALA A 133 -3.29 -26.73 -43.93
C ALA A 133 -2.57 -28.06 -44.22
N PRO A 134 -2.97 -28.78 -45.27
CA PRO A 134 -2.34 -30.06 -45.63
C PRO A 134 -0.84 -29.94 -45.90
N ASN A 135 -0.40 -28.78 -46.39
CA ASN A 135 1.01 -28.48 -46.67
C ASN A 135 1.79 -27.96 -45.42
N LYS A 136 1.16 -27.94 -44.26
CA LYS A 136 1.76 -27.48 -42.99
C LYS A 136 1.67 -28.57 -41.91
N PRO A 137 2.29 -29.76 -42.09
CA PRO A 137 2.16 -30.89 -41.19
C PRO A 137 2.76 -30.60 -39.80
N ASN A 138 3.70 -29.68 -39.73
CA ASN A 138 4.45 -29.35 -38.51
C ASN A 138 3.72 -28.42 -37.57
N VAL A 139 2.58 -27.80 -37.97
CA VAL A 139 1.80 -26.89 -37.12
C VAL A 139 0.64 -27.64 -36.47
N PRO A 140 0.71 -27.92 -35.15
CA PRO A 140 -0.40 -28.55 -34.44
C PRO A 140 -1.69 -27.72 -34.51
N LYS A 141 -2.82 -28.34 -34.82
CA LYS A 141 -4.14 -27.67 -34.89
C LYS A 141 -4.51 -26.90 -33.59
N ALA A 142 -3.96 -27.32 -32.45
CA ALA A 142 -4.19 -26.66 -31.19
C ALA A 142 -3.62 -25.22 -31.16
N LEU A 143 -2.59 -24.91 -31.95
CA LEU A 143 -1.94 -23.59 -31.96
C LEU A 143 -2.79 -22.51 -32.62
N GLU A 144 -3.75 -22.85 -33.47
CA GLU A 144 -4.74 -21.91 -34.00
C GLU A 144 -5.55 -21.24 -32.86
N ARG A 145 -5.82 -22.03 -31.79
CA ARG A 145 -6.56 -21.58 -30.63
C ARG A 145 -5.69 -20.82 -29.59
N ALA A 146 -4.40 -20.66 -29.87
CA ALA A 146 -3.49 -19.96 -28.95
C ALA A 146 -3.84 -18.49 -28.76
N GLY A 147 -4.60 -17.86 -29.68
CA GLY A 147 -5.00 -16.47 -29.63
C GLY A 147 -3.82 -15.50 -29.76
N LEU A 148 -2.70 -15.92 -30.35
CA LEU A 148 -1.50 -15.10 -30.49
C LEU A 148 -1.75 -13.87 -31.38
N ALA A 149 -2.58 -14.00 -32.42
CA ALA A 149 -2.96 -12.89 -33.30
C ALA A 149 -3.81 -11.81 -32.60
N ASP A 150 -4.40 -12.13 -31.45
CA ASP A 150 -5.26 -11.19 -30.69
C ASP A 150 -4.49 -10.43 -29.59
N GLN A 151 -3.17 -10.58 -29.55
CA GLN A 151 -2.33 -9.78 -28.66
C GLN A 151 -2.33 -8.30 -29.02
N LEU A 152 -1.98 -7.44 -28.06
CA LEU A 152 -2.00 -5.97 -28.26
C LEU A 152 -0.93 -5.51 -29.24
N GLU A 153 0.25 -6.12 -29.20
CA GLU A 153 1.39 -5.79 -30.04
C GLU A 153 1.61 -6.84 -31.14
N GLN A 154 2.36 -6.43 -32.14
CA GLN A 154 2.87 -7.33 -33.18
C GLN A 154 4.03 -8.16 -32.61
N LEU A 155 4.23 -9.36 -33.17
CA LEU A 155 5.48 -10.08 -32.92
C LEU A 155 6.62 -9.28 -33.50
N ARG A 156 7.57 -8.88 -32.66
CA ARG A 156 8.74 -8.11 -33.08
C ARG A 156 9.95 -9.04 -33.08
N ILE A 157 10.68 -9.03 -34.20
CA ILE A 157 11.86 -9.84 -34.44
C ILE A 157 13.08 -8.90 -34.45
N THR A 158 14.01 -9.13 -33.54
CA THR A 158 15.20 -8.27 -33.41
C THR A 158 16.46 -9.14 -33.39
N PRO A 159 17.45 -8.86 -34.23
CA PRO A 159 18.73 -9.57 -34.15
C PRO A 159 19.38 -9.35 -32.79
N LEU A 160 19.92 -10.42 -32.21
CA LEU A 160 20.62 -10.39 -30.94
C LEU A 160 22.11 -10.66 -31.18
N ASN A 161 22.96 -9.69 -30.86
CA ASN A 161 24.41 -9.86 -30.98
C ASN A 161 24.93 -10.60 -29.75
N LEU A 162 25.30 -11.87 -29.93
CA LEU A 162 26.00 -12.66 -28.93
C LEU A 162 27.51 -12.55 -29.15
N SER A 163 28.24 -12.42 -28.07
CA SER A 163 29.70 -12.57 -28.09
C SER A 163 30.10 -14.02 -28.37
N THR A 164 31.30 -14.25 -28.88
CA THR A 164 31.83 -15.58 -29.10
C THR A 164 31.84 -16.43 -27.82
N ASP A 165 32.07 -15.80 -26.66
CA ASP A 165 32.07 -16.50 -25.37
C ASP A 165 30.65 -16.94 -24.98
N GLU A 166 29.64 -16.08 -25.14
CA GLU A 166 28.23 -16.42 -24.86
C GLU A 166 27.76 -17.55 -25.77
N LEU A 167 28.08 -17.47 -27.06
CA LEU A 167 27.75 -18.52 -28.02
C LEU A 167 28.41 -19.85 -27.66
N SER A 168 29.69 -19.82 -27.28
CA SER A 168 30.44 -20.99 -26.83
C SER A 168 29.81 -21.64 -25.61
N ARG A 169 29.35 -20.82 -24.62
CA ARG A 169 28.66 -21.32 -23.44
C ARG A 169 27.32 -21.98 -23.77
N ILE A 170 26.54 -21.40 -24.70
CA ILE A 170 25.29 -22.00 -25.16
C ILE A 170 25.55 -23.38 -25.78
N TRP A 171 26.48 -23.47 -26.69
CA TRP A 171 26.82 -24.74 -27.33
C TRP A 171 27.38 -25.78 -26.35
N SER A 172 28.19 -25.36 -25.41
CA SER A 172 28.70 -26.25 -24.36
C SER A 172 27.58 -26.76 -23.44
N ALA A 173 26.58 -25.94 -23.16
CA ALA A 173 25.42 -26.33 -22.34
C ALA A 173 24.53 -27.38 -23.09
N ILE A 174 24.42 -27.25 -24.43
CA ILE A 174 23.65 -28.19 -25.27
C ILE A 174 24.42 -29.54 -25.47
N GLN A 175 25.74 -29.52 -25.29
CA GLN A 175 26.62 -30.69 -25.45
C GLN A 175 26.65 -31.28 -26.87
N VAL A 176 26.52 -30.40 -27.88
CA VAL A 176 26.68 -30.79 -29.29
C VAL A 176 27.72 -29.91 -29.98
N PRO A 177 28.36 -30.34 -31.08
CA PRO A 177 29.30 -29.51 -31.83
C PRO A 177 28.64 -28.22 -32.31
N ALA A 178 29.37 -27.09 -32.18
CA ALA A 178 28.90 -25.81 -32.65
C ALA A 178 28.64 -25.81 -34.16
N ARG A 179 27.57 -25.15 -34.57
CA ARG A 179 27.14 -25.00 -35.95
C ARG A 179 26.99 -23.51 -36.31
N PRO A 180 27.02 -23.16 -37.60
CA PRO A 180 26.68 -21.81 -38.02
C PRO A 180 25.30 -21.41 -37.46
N SER A 181 25.27 -20.30 -36.72
CA SER A 181 24.05 -19.91 -36.02
C SER A 181 23.96 -18.39 -35.87
N ALA A 182 22.72 -17.89 -35.78
CA ALA A 182 22.40 -16.50 -35.49
C ALA A 182 21.35 -16.43 -34.37
N ALA A 183 21.52 -15.46 -33.48
CA ALA A 183 20.58 -15.27 -32.38
C ALA A 183 19.58 -14.17 -32.67
N TYR A 184 18.34 -14.38 -32.23
CA TYR A 184 17.26 -13.41 -32.37
C TYR A 184 16.46 -13.32 -31.08
N LEU A 185 15.91 -12.12 -30.83
CA LEU A 185 15.02 -11.80 -29.75
C LEU A 185 13.61 -11.60 -30.31
N ILE A 186 12.63 -12.35 -29.80
CA ILE A 186 11.24 -12.23 -30.21
C ILE A 186 10.42 -11.71 -29.04
N SER A 187 9.90 -10.51 -29.17
CA SER A 187 9.01 -9.95 -28.14
C SER A 187 7.57 -10.39 -28.35
N VAL A 188 7.00 -10.97 -27.30
CA VAL A 188 5.66 -11.56 -27.27
C VAL A 188 4.91 -11.08 -26.04
N LEU A 189 3.66 -10.68 -26.23
CA LEU A 189 2.77 -10.25 -25.15
C LEU A 189 1.65 -11.27 -24.94
N LEU A 190 1.78 -12.13 -23.96
CA LEU A 190 0.78 -13.14 -23.62
C LEU A 190 -0.23 -12.59 -22.62
N GLN A 191 -1.49 -12.50 -23.02
CA GLN A 191 -2.58 -12.02 -22.19
C GLN A 191 -3.48 -13.17 -21.77
N SER A 192 -3.49 -13.49 -20.48
CA SER A 192 -4.37 -14.50 -19.91
C SER A 192 -5.71 -13.91 -19.51
N THR A 193 -6.80 -14.50 -19.96
CA THR A 193 -8.17 -14.17 -19.56
C THR A 193 -8.85 -15.35 -18.93
N ALA A 194 -8.46 -15.71 -17.75
CA ALA A 194 -9.10 -16.81 -17.04
C ALA A 194 -10.17 -16.32 -16.02
N ARG A 195 -10.56 -15.04 -16.01
CA ARG A 195 -11.63 -14.57 -15.14
C ARG A 195 -12.82 -14.07 -15.94
N SER A 196 -14.00 -14.55 -15.58
CA SER A 196 -15.27 -13.93 -15.97
C SER A 196 -15.22 -12.47 -15.57
N GLN A 197 -15.21 -11.57 -16.55
CA GLN A 197 -15.40 -10.14 -16.29
C GLN A 197 -16.84 -9.99 -15.78
N ARG A 198 -17.01 -9.40 -14.59
CA ARG A 198 -18.29 -8.82 -14.21
C ARG A 198 -18.49 -7.65 -15.17
N THR A 199 -19.24 -7.85 -16.21
CA THR A 199 -19.75 -6.75 -17.03
C THR A 199 -20.66 -5.92 -16.12
N PRO A 200 -20.38 -4.64 -15.90
CA PRO A 200 -21.35 -3.79 -15.21
C PRO A 200 -22.65 -3.83 -16.00
N LEU A 201 -23.75 -3.88 -15.27
CA LEU A 201 -25.06 -3.80 -15.88
C LEU A 201 -25.16 -2.51 -16.73
N PRO A 202 -25.90 -2.54 -17.86
CA PRO A 202 -26.12 -1.34 -18.64
C PRO A 202 -26.65 -0.19 -17.76
N VAL A 203 -26.09 0.99 -17.91
CA VAL A 203 -26.55 2.19 -17.19
C VAL A 203 -27.94 2.52 -17.67
N LEU A 204 -28.95 2.27 -16.82
CA LEU A 204 -30.37 2.55 -17.10
C LEU A 204 -30.68 4.05 -17.06
N ALA A 205 -30.01 4.81 -16.21
CA ALA A 205 -30.16 6.26 -16.10
C ALA A 205 -28.84 6.90 -15.70
N ARG A 206 -28.54 8.06 -16.28
CA ARG A 206 -27.39 8.88 -15.90
C ARG A 206 -27.92 10.11 -15.18
N ASN A 207 -27.65 10.24 -13.89
CA ASN A 207 -27.94 11.44 -13.13
C ASN A 207 -26.64 12.22 -12.94
N LEU A 208 -26.63 13.47 -13.41
CA LEU A 208 -25.52 14.40 -13.19
C LEU A 208 -25.94 15.39 -12.10
N TYR A 209 -25.28 15.31 -10.94
CA TYR A 209 -25.46 16.26 -9.85
C TYR A 209 -24.26 17.20 -9.81
N VAL A 210 -24.50 18.48 -9.95
CA VAL A 210 -23.48 19.52 -9.77
C VAL A 210 -23.69 20.15 -8.41
N VAL A 211 -22.81 19.79 -7.46
CA VAL A 211 -22.82 20.35 -6.11
C VAL A 211 -21.57 21.21 -5.95
N PRO A 212 -21.69 22.48 -5.50
CA PRO A 212 -20.52 23.29 -5.24
C PRO A 212 -19.69 22.64 -4.13
N LEU A 213 -18.41 22.32 -4.43
CA LEU A 213 -17.48 21.74 -3.47
C LEU A 213 -17.10 22.80 -2.43
N ARG A 214 -17.70 22.72 -1.24
CA ARG A 214 -17.32 23.52 -0.06
C ARG A 214 -16.61 22.59 0.92
N MET A 215 -15.29 22.56 0.86
CA MET A 215 -14.51 21.77 1.82
C MET A 215 -14.51 22.48 3.17
N PRO A 216 -14.87 21.79 4.27
CA PRO A 216 -14.65 22.33 5.61
C PRO A 216 -13.15 22.47 5.85
N ARG A 217 -12.76 23.51 6.59
CA ARG A 217 -11.36 23.77 6.95
C ARG A 217 -11.28 24.08 8.42
N VAL A 218 -10.44 23.35 9.13
CA VAL A 218 -10.12 23.56 10.55
C VAL A 218 -8.86 24.40 10.65
N ASP A 219 -8.96 25.57 11.31
CA ASP A 219 -7.83 26.48 11.53
C ASP A 219 -7.31 26.37 12.96
N ARG A 220 -8.22 26.23 13.96
CA ARG A 220 -7.87 26.19 15.38
C ARG A 220 -8.86 25.34 16.17
N VAL A 221 -8.34 24.69 17.22
CA VAL A 221 -9.13 23.94 18.21
C VAL A 221 -8.73 24.43 19.60
N GLU A 222 -9.71 24.91 20.39
CA GLU A 222 -9.46 25.49 21.69
C GLU A 222 -10.61 25.21 22.67
N SER A 223 -10.38 25.43 23.96
CA SER A 223 -11.44 25.34 24.98
C SER A 223 -12.41 26.50 24.83
N VAL A 224 -13.72 26.24 24.96
CA VAL A 224 -14.75 27.32 25.05
C VAL A 224 -14.50 28.25 26.25
N ALA A 225 -13.88 27.73 27.31
CA ALA A 225 -13.52 28.53 28.49
C ALA A 225 -12.41 29.58 28.26
N GLY A 226 -11.72 29.48 27.11
CA GLY A 226 -10.67 30.41 26.71
C GLY A 226 -9.51 29.73 25.98
N ALA A 227 -8.82 30.46 25.12
CA ALA A 227 -7.75 29.92 24.27
C ALA A 227 -6.53 29.41 25.07
N SER A 228 -6.29 29.90 26.28
CA SER A 228 -5.22 29.44 27.17
C SER A 228 -5.67 28.41 28.20
N MET A 229 -6.95 28.07 28.21
CA MET A 229 -7.50 27.06 29.12
C MET A 229 -7.33 25.66 28.57
N PRO A 230 -7.01 24.66 29.42
CA PRO A 230 -6.88 23.29 29.00
C PRO A 230 -8.21 22.75 28.51
N ILE A 231 -8.16 21.92 27.46
CA ILE A 231 -9.31 21.15 27.01
C ILE A 231 -9.45 19.93 27.93
N LEU A 232 -10.59 19.85 28.62
CA LEU A 232 -10.91 18.82 29.62
C LEU A 232 -12.05 17.90 29.11
N PRO A 233 -12.16 16.67 29.61
CA PRO A 233 -13.18 15.72 29.16
C PRO A 233 -14.65 16.14 29.44
N ASP A 234 -14.88 16.94 30.45
CA ASP A 234 -16.19 17.52 30.81
C ASP A 234 -16.42 18.93 30.24
N GLY A 235 -15.41 19.48 29.56
CA GLY A 235 -15.46 20.78 28.94
C GLY A 235 -16.01 20.74 27.51
N SER A 236 -16.32 21.97 27.03
CA SER A 236 -16.68 22.16 25.61
C SER A 236 -15.49 22.68 24.81
N VAL A 237 -15.41 22.20 23.59
CA VAL A 237 -14.35 22.53 22.63
C VAL A 237 -14.91 23.39 21.52
N ARG A 238 -14.22 24.44 21.15
CA ARG A 238 -14.52 25.29 20.01
C ARG A 238 -13.52 25.03 18.90
N VAL A 239 -14.05 24.79 17.72
CA VAL A 239 -13.30 24.64 16.48
C VAL A 239 -13.58 25.86 15.63
N SER A 240 -12.54 26.60 15.27
CA SER A 240 -12.63 27.74 14.35
C SER A 240 -12.07 27.36 12.99
N GLY A 241 -12.70 27.87 11.93
CA GLY A 241 -12.30 27.52 10.57
C GLY A 241 -13.23 28.11 9.52
N ALA A 242 -13.53 27.34 8.50
CA ALA A 242 -14.42 27.78 7.42
C ALA A 242 -15.25 26.61 6.87
N ASN A 243 -16.42 26.97 6.34
CA ASN A 243 -17.33 26.05 5.65
C ASN A 243 -17.82 24.86 6.50
N PHE A 244 -18.06 25.04 7.79
CA PHE A 244 -18.55 23.95 8.63
C PHE A 244 -20.03 23.64 8.41
N LYS A 245 -20.83 24.63 7.99
CA LYS A 245 -22.27 24.46 7.81
C LYS A 245 -22.60 23.64 6.56
N ALA A 246 -23.25 22.51 6.75
CA ALA A 246 -23.70 21.61 5.67
C ALA A 246 -25.05 20.97 6.03
N GLN A 247 -25.60 20.21 5.10
CA GLN A 247 -26.87 19.46 5.30
C GLN A 247 -26.69 18.42 6.43
N THR A 248 -25.54 17.75 6.46
CA THR A 248 -25.16 16.82 7.52
C THR A 248 -23.70 17.07 7.87
N VAL A 249 -23.43 17.32 9.15
CA VAL A 249 -22.09 17.54 9.67
C VAL A 249 -21.74 16.38 10.59
N GLN A 250 -20.62 15.76 10.36
CA GLN A 250 -20.04 14.71 11.19
C GLN A 250 -18.74 15.20 11.79
N LEU A 251 -18.52 14.87 13.05
CA LEU A 251 -17.32 15.21 13.79
C LEU A 251 -16.60 13.93 14.24
N TRP A 252 -15.36 13.79 13.82
CA TRP A 252 -14.51 12.65 14.16
C TRP A 252 -13.33 13.09 15.00
N VAL A 253 -13.13 12.45 16.15
CA VAL A 253 -11.96 12.68 17.02
C VAL A 253 -11.25 11.34 17.22
N ASN A 254 -9.98 11.25 16.81
CA ASN A 254 -9.21 9.99 16.81
C ASN A 254 -9.96 8.80 16.16
N GLY A 255 -10.78 9.07 15.15
CA GLY A 255 -11.61 8.06 14.49
C GLY A 255 -12.92 7.70 15.21
N LEU A 256 -13.23 8.36 16.33
CA LEU A 256 -14.51 8.26 17.04
C LEU A 256 -15.51 9.25 16.47
N ASP A 257 -16.73 8.82 16.22
CA ASP A 257 -17.83 9.71 15.86
C ASP A 257 -18.36 10.42 17.11
N LEU A 258 -18.11 11.71 17.20
CA LEU A 258 -18.61 12.59 18.25
C LEU A 258 -19.69 13.56 17.74
N SER A 259 -20.33 13.25 16.63
CA SER A 259 -21.36 14.10 16.03
C SER A 259 -22.53 14.37 16.97
N ALA A 260 -22.87 13.40 17.83
CA ALA A 260 -23.91 13.56 18.86
C ALA A 260 -23.55 14.59 19.96
N GLY A 261 -22.27 14.90 20.11
CA GLY A 261 -21.77 15.91 21.05
C GLY A 261 -21.75 17.34 20.49
N LEU A 262 -22.15 17.56 19.22
CA LEU A 262 -22.21 18.88 18.61
C LEU A 262 -23.32 19.73 19.26
N SER A 263 -22.93 20.90 19.74
CA SER A 263 -23.84 21.88 20.36
C SER A 263 -24.14 23.09 19.46
N THR A 264 -23.15 23.54 18.69
CA THR A 264 -23.28 24.69 17.80
C THR A 264 -22.55 24.36 16.48
N VAL A 265 -23.17 24.69 15.35
CA VAL A 265 -22.56 24.57 14.03
C VAL A 265 -22.90 25.78 13.19
N ASP A 266 -21.94 26.70 13.07
CA ASP A 266 -21.98 27.84 12.16
C ASP A 266 -20.98 27.63 11.02
N ASN A 267 -20.89 28.58 10.10
CA ASN A 267 -19.98 28.45 8.95
C ASN A 267 -18.50 28.54 9.32
N GLU A 268 -18.18 29.27 10.38
CA GLU A 268 -16.81 29.57 10.85
C GLU A 268 -16.48 28.94 12.20
N THR A 269 -17.51 28.51 12.94
CA THR A 269 -17.36 28.01 14.31
C THR A 269 -18.20 26.76 14.52
N LEU A 270 -17.61 25.78 15.18
CA LEU A 270 -18.26 24.55 15.60
C LEU A 270 -17.91 24.31 17.08
N GLU A 271 -18.90 23.98 17.90
CA GLU A 271 -18.69 23.65 19.31
C GLU A 271 -19.22 22.24 19.61
N PHE A 272 -18.48 21.51 20.42
CA PHE A 272 -18.86 20.16 20.84
C PHE A 272 -18.35 19.82 22.24
N GLY A 273 -19.00 18.81 22.85
CA GLY A 273 -18.56 18.18 24.08
C GLY A 273 -18.18 16.72 23.87
N PHE A 274 -17.43 16.16 24.81
CA PHE A 274 -17.04 14.75 24.77
C PHE A 274 -18.08 13.83 25.44
N LEU A 275 -18.96 14.38 26.29
CA LEU A 275 -20.05 13.65 26.93
C LEU A 275 -21.20 13.47 25.93
N LEU A 276 -21.45 12.23 25.52
CA LEU A 276 -22.48 11.94 24.53
C LEU A 276 -23.83 11.65 25.21
N PRO A 277 -24.93 12.29 24.75
CA PRO A 277 -26.25 12.14 25.35
C PRO A 277 -26.85 10.76 25.13
N ASP A 278 -26.45 10.06 24.05
CA ASP A 278 -26.99 8.76 23.65
C ASP A 278 -26.34 7.56 24.38
N LEU A 279 -25.34 7.81 25.22
CA LEU A 279 -24.76 6.78 26.10
C LEU A 279 -25.69 6.58 27.33
N PRO A 280 -25.63 5.39 28.00
CA PRO A 280 -26.53 5.10 29.13
C PRO A 280 -26.49 6.22 30.15
N HIS A 281 -27.65 6.66 30.59
CA HIS A 281 -27.79 7.77 31.55
C HIS A 281 -27.04 7.52 32.87
N PRO A 282 -26.24 8.46 33.39
CA PRO A 282 -25.99 9.81 32.86
C PRO A 282 -25.08 9.82 31.63
N PRO A 283 -25.02 10.95 30.88
CA PRO A 283 -24.10 11.11 29.75
C PRO A 283 -22.68 10.72 30.15
N ALA A 284 -22.02 9.91 29.32
CA ALA A 284 -20.72 9.35 29.64
C ALA A 284 -19.69 9.64 28.52
N LEU A 285 -18.42 9.56 28.86
CA LEU A 285 -17.33 9.60 27.88
C LEU A 285 -17.29 8.32 27.06
N PRO A 286 -17.02 8.41 25.75
CA PRO A 286 -16.76 7.22 24.95
C PRO A 286 -15.63 6.36 25.53
N SER A 287 -15.84 5.06 25.64
CA SER A 287 -14.87 4.15 26.27
C SER A 287 -13.50 4.12 25.58
N SER A 288 -13.44 4.48 24.30
CA SER A 288 -12.21 4.55 23.50
C SER A 288 -11.55 5.94 23.50
N LEU A 289 -12.16 6.94 24.11
CA LEU A 289 -11.54 8.27 24.26
C LEU A 289 -10.31 8.18 25.17
N ARG A 290 -9.24 8.88 24.80
CA ARG A 290 -7.96 8.90 25.55
C ARG A 290 -7.47 10.33 25.74
N ALA A 291 -6.83 10.58 26.89
CA ALA A 291 -6.06 11.80 27.10
C ALA A 291 -4.80 11.82 26.25
N GLY A 292 -4.25 12.99 25.97
CA GLY A 292 -3.06 13.20 25.14
C GLY A 292 -3.37 13.90 23.83
N VAL A 293 -2.56 13.66 22.81
CA VAL A 293 -2.74 14.27 21.48
C VAL A 293 -3.95 13.65 20.80
N CYS A 294 -4.89 14.49 20.42
CA CYS A 294 -6.09 14.14 19.68
C CYS A 294 -6.08 14.79 18.30
N THR A 295 -6.55 14.07 17.31
CA THR A 295 -6.84 14.57 15.96
C THR A 295 -8.33 14.76 15.79
N LEU A 296 -8.71 15.84 15.12
CA LEU A 296 -10.10 16.19 14.85
C LEU A 296 -10.31 16.36 13.35
N GLN A 297 -11.42 15.88 12.84
CA GLN A 297 -11.81 16.04 11.44
C GLN A 297 -13.31 16.30 11.34
N VAL A 298 -13.69 17.27 10.52
CA VAL A 298 -15.08 17.58 10.19
C VAL A 298 -15.40 17.00 8.81
N ALA A 299 -16.52 16.31 8.69
CA ALA A 299 -16.97 15.74 7.44
C ALA A 299 -18.39 16.17 7.08
N HIS A 300 -18.62 16.46 5.80
CA HIS A 300 -19.94 16.78 5.25
C HIS A 300 -20.52 15.59 4.55
N GLY A 301 -21.57 15.00 5.10
CA GLY A 301 -22.35 13.98 4.41
C GLY A 301 -23.15 14.60 3.26
N GLN A 302 -23.22 13.90 2.13
CA GLN A 302 -24.03 14.28 0.99
C GLN A 302 -25.07 13.21 0.70
N TRP A 303 -26.32 13.64 0.50
CA TRP A 303 -27.40 12.78 0.10
C TRP A 303 -27.80 13.14 -1.33
N LEU A 304 -27.57 12.22 -2.26
CA LEU A 304 -27.81 12.43 -3.68
C LEU A 304 -28.76 11.36 -4.23
N GLY A 305 -29.53 11.73 -5.22
CA GLY A 305 -30.45 10.81 -5.89
C GLY A 305 -31.90 10.92 -5.46
N THR A 306 -32.76 10.13 -6.17
CA THR A 306 -34.16 9.98 -5.86
C THR A 306 -34.52 8.48 -5.95
N PRO A 307 -34.70 7.75 -4.84
CA PRO A 307 -34.63 8.25 -3.45
C PRO A 307 -33.22 8.69 -3.04
N PRO A 308 -33.06 9.58 -2.05
CA PRO A 308 -31.76 10.05 -1.58
C PRO A 308 -30.89 8.88 -1.04
N VAL A 309 -29.66 8.79 -1.52
CA VAL A 309 -28.67 7.81 -1.06
C VAL A 309 -27.47 8.55 -0.50
N ALA A 310 -26.92 8.08 0.63
CA ALA A 310 -25.73 8.65 1.22
C ALA A 310 -24.51 8.42 0.32
N HIS A 311 -23.78 9.48 0.03
CA HIS A 311 -22.51 9.44 -0.70
C HIS A 311 -21.36 9.83 0.18
N GLY A 312 -20.12 9.54 -0.27
CA GLY A 312 -18.90 9.81 0.49
C GLY A 312 -18.82 11.26 0.96
N ALA A 313 -18.39 11.43 2.22
CA ALA A 313 -18.27 12.73 2.85
C ALA A 313 -17.06 13.51 2.32
N VAL A 314 -17.23 14.83 2.20
CA VAL A 314 -16.11 15.75 2.01
C VAL A 314 -15.51 16.05 3.38
N GLN A 315 -14.21 15.79 3.56
CA GLN A 315 -13.54 15.92 4.85
C GLN A 315 -12.66 17.16 4.91
N SER A 316 -12.49 17.71 6.13
CA SER A 316 -11.56 18.79 6.41
C SER A 316 -10.11 18.30 6.47
N ASN A 317 -9.16 19.24 6.53
CA ASN A 317 -7.85 18.98 7.10
C ASN A 317 -7.97 18.50 8.56
N LEU A 318 -6.91 17.88 9.08
CA LEU A 318 -6.83 17.47 10.48
C LEU A 318 -6.57 18.68 11.37
N GLY A 319 -7.44 18.89 12.36
CA GLY A 319 -7.16 19.70 13.52
C GLY A 319 -6.46 18.86 14.59
N VAL A 320 -5.54 19.45 15.34
CA VAL A 320 -4.81 18.78 16.43
C VAL A 320 -4.99 19.56 17.72
N PHE A 321 -5.24 18.86 18.82
CA PHE A 321 -5.34 19.45 20.15
C PHE A 321 -4.85 18.45 21.22
N ILE A 322 -4.67 18.95 22.45
CA ILE A 322 -4.32 18.10 23.59
C ILE A 322 -5.54 17.99 24.50
N LEU A 323 -6.03 16.76 24.68
CA LEU A 323 -7.05 16.46 25.70
C LEU A 323 -6.34 16.17 27.02
N ASN A 324 -6.54 17.06 27.99
CA ASN A 324 -5.94 16.92 29.29
C ASN A 324 -6.79 16.04 30.20
N PRO A 325 -6.18 15.10 30.97
CA PRO A 325 -6.93 14.26 31.89
C PRO A 325 -7.45 15.04 33.08
N GLN A 326 -8.65 14.73 33.55
CA GLN A 326 -9.07 15.03 34.92
C GLN A 326 -8.53 13.93 35.84
N ALA A 327 -8.00 14.29 37.00
CA ALA A 327 -7.37 13.34 37.91
C ALA A 327 -7.77 13.59 39.37
N GLY A 328 -7.97 12.49 40.10
CA GLY A 328 -8.02 12.42 41.52
C GLY A 328 -6.81 11.69 42.10
N PHE A 329 -6.41 12.00 43.32
CA PHE A 329 -5.21 11.45 43.95
C PHE A 329 -5.53 10.98 45.37
N VAL A 330 -5.18 9.73 45.68
CA VAL A 330 -5.33 9.14 47.03
C VAL A 330 -3.99 8.52 47.44
N VAL A 331 -3.42 8.99 48.56
CA VAL A 331 -2.24 8.36 49.14
C VAL A 331 -2.64 7.04 49.79
N LEU A 332 -2.04 5.95 49.34
CA LEU A 332 -2.36 4.60 49.87
C LEU A 332 -1.70 4.38 51.24
N PRO A 333 -2.35 3.56 52.12
CA PRO A 333 -1.77 3.21 53.43
C PRO A 333 -0.52 2.34 53.23
N GLY A 334 0.38 2.35 54.23
CA GLY A 334 1.60 1.57 54.22
C GLY A 334 2.86 2.34 53.81
N ALA A 335 2.78 3.69 53.72
CA ALA A 335 3.96 4.49 53.50
C ALA A 335 5.00 4.33 54.62
N THR A 336 6.27 4.19 54.22
CA THR A 336 7.43 4.14 55.14
C THR A 336 8.19 5.44 55.12
N SER A 337 9.07 5.66 56.11
CA SER A 337 9.85 6.91 56.15
C SER A 337 11.28 6.62 56.63
N THR A 338 12.21 7.44 56.15
CA THR A 338 13.61 7.46 56.60
C THR A 338 14.02 8.91 56.83
N VAL A 339 14.82 9.14 57.88
CA VAL A 339 15.35 10.47 58.17
C VAL A 339 16.80 10.54 57.70
N VAL A 340 17.11 11.52 56.85
CA VAL A 340 18.47 11.80 56.35
C VAL A 340 18.73 13.28 56.53
N ASP A 341 19.81 13.64 57.23
CA ASP A 341 20.22 15.02 57.50
C ASP A 341 19.10 15.90 58.09
N GLY A 342 18.31 15.31 59.02
CA GLY A 342 17.18 15.99 59.64
C GLY A 342 15.93 16.16 58.80
N VAL A 343 15.91 15.68 57.56
CA VAL A 343 14.76 15.67 56.65
C VAL A 343 14.13 14.30 56.65
N THR A 344 12.83 14.21 56.88
CA THR A 344 12.05 12.98 56.75
C THR A 344 11.67 12.76 55.29
N TYR A 345 12.10 11.64 54.71
CA TYR A 345 11.75 11.18 53.37
C TYR A 345 10.72 10.07 53.44
N ARG A 346 9.73 10.13 52.60
CA ARG A 346 8.61 9.18 52.51
C ARG A 346 8.73 8.30 51.29
N PHE A 347 8.27 7.07 51.43
CA PHE A 347 8.20 6.04 50.40
C PHE A 347 6.81 5.39 50.44
N GLY A 348 6.13 5.26 49.34
CA GLY A 348 4.78 4.73 49.31
C GLY A 348 4.17 4.72 47.93
N SER A 349 2.86 4.67 47.89
CA SER A 349 2.11 4.64 46.60
C SER A 349 0.96 5.64 46.59
N ILE A 350 0.70 6.23 45.47
CA ILE A 350 -0.46 7.11 45.23
C ILE A 350 -1.31 6.44 44.15
N GLU A 351 -2.58 6.26 44.46
CA GLU A 351 -3.58 5.87 43.49
C GLU A 351 -4.07 7.15 42.77
N VAL A 352 -4.00 7.09 41.44
CA VAL A 352 -4.42 8.18 40.56
C VAL A 352 -5.64 7.72 39.77
N THR A 353 -6.78 8.39 39.94
CA THR A 353 -7.95 8.18 39.08
C THR A 353 -7.87 9.12 37.90
N CYS A 354 -8.14 8.62 36.69
CA CYS A 354 -8.06 9.38 35.44
C CYS A 354 -9.38 9.32 34.65
N ALA A 355 -9.81 10.45 34.14
CA ALA A 355 -10.85 10.57 33.15
C ALA A 355 -10.33 11.39 31.95
N PRO A 356 -10.37 10.91 30.70
CA PRO A 356 -10.76 9.56 30.31
C PRO A 356 -9.82 8.49 30.88
N PRO A 357 -10.26 7.20 30.88
CA PRO A 357 -9.42 6.10 31.34
C PRO A 357 -8.14 5.98 30.51
N VAL A 358 -7.07 5.59 31.19
CA VAL A 358 -5.77 5.35 30.55
C VAL A 358 -5.83 4.06 29.75
N GLY A 359 -5.40 4.09 28.51
CA GLY A 359 -5.36 2.95 27.63
C GLY A 359 -4.00 2.25 27.57
N PRO A 360 -3.96 1.05 26.98
CA PRO A 360 -2.71 0.32 26.76
C PRO A 360 -1.67 1.16 26.02
N GLY A 361 -0.43 1.09 26.44
CA GLY A 361 0.69 1.77 25.79
C GLY A 361 0.84 3.26 26.12
N GLN A 362 -0.09 3.87 26.86
CA GLN A 362 0.04 5.25 27.29
C GLN A 362 1.06 5.40 28.42
N ARG A 363 1.84 6.48 28.39
CA ARG A 363 2.78 6.82 29.46
C ARG A 363 2.09 7.64 30.53
N VAL A 364 2.22 7.21 31.79
CA VAL A 364 1.64 7.89 32.94
C VAL A 364 2.75 8.31 33.88
N ARG A 365 2.76 9.60 34.26
CA ARG A 365 3.70 10.17 35.23
C ARG A 365 2.95 10.94 36.28
N LEU A 366 3.29 10.74 37.53
CA LEU A 366 2.89 11.55 38.66
C LEU A 366 3.90 12.70 38.81
N LEU A 367 3.44 13.92 38.84
CA LEU A 367 4.24 15.12 39.05
C LEU A 367 3.85 15.73 40.39
N LEU A 368 4.81 15.91 41.30
CA LEU A 368 4.64 16.50 42.61
C LEU A 368 5.45 17.81 42.70
N ASN A 369 4.80 18.91 42.97
CA ASN A 369 5.45 20.20 43.19
C ASN A 369 5.19 20.68 44.62
N GLU A 370 6.23 20.96 45.38
CA GLU A 370 6.12 21.42 46.75
C GLU A 370 5.25 22.68 46.85
N LYS A 371 4.25 22.63 47.74
CA LYS A 371 3.38 23.75 48.04
C LYS A 371 3.97 24.52 49.21
N ASN A 372 4.07 25.85 49.11
CA ASN A 372 4.61 26.72 50.14
C ASN A 372 6.04 26.34 50.59
N PRO A 373 7.03 26.33 49.68
CA PRO A 373 8.41 26.01 50.03
C PRO A 373 8.95 27.09 51.00
N PRO A 374 9.86 26.74 51.94
CA PRO A 374 10.57 27.69 52.76
C PRO A 374 11.35 28.68 51.89
N SER A 375 11.53 29.92 52.38
CA SER A 375 12.22 30.99 51.65
C SER A 375 13.74 30.77 51.52
N ASP A 376 14.31 29.87 52.30
CA ASP A 376 15.74 29.59 52.43
C ASP A 376 16.25 28.57 51.40
N ARG A 377 15.36 27.94 50.66
CA ARG A 377 15.71 26.95 49.61
C ARG A 377 14.72 26.93 48.45
N PRO A 378 15.11 26.44 47.27
CA PRO A 378 14.20 26.27 46.17
C PRO A 378 13.14 25.19 46.44
N ALA A 379 11.96 25.35 45.77
CA ALA A 379 10.88 24.37 45.84
C ALA A 379 11.33 22.99 45.32
N ARG A 380 10.90 21.96 46.00
CA ARG A 380 11.15 20.58 45.59
C ARG A 380 10.12 20.14 44.53
N ALA A 381 10.59 19.40 43.55
CA ALA A 381 9.74 18.80 42.53
C ALA A 381 10.17 17.34 42.29
N TYR A 382 9.17 16.48 42.13
CA TYR A 382 9.41 15.03 41.88
C TYR A 382 8.58 14.56 40.71
N SER A 383 9.08 13.55 40.01
CA SER A 383 8.39 12.90 38.89
C SER A 383 8.56 11.38 39.00
N PHE A 384 7.45 10.67 39.06
CA PHE A 384 7.41 9.22 39.17
C PHE A 384 6.61 8.63 38.03
N SER A 385 7.12 7.56 37.42
CA SER A 385 6.42 6.85 36.37
C SER A 385 5.53 5.75 36.96
N ALA A 386 4.35 5.56 36.40
CA ALA A 386 3.54 4.39 36.73
C ALA A 386 4.23 3.14 36.19
N THR A 387 4.45 2.13 37.03
CA THR A 387 5.08 0.84 36.76
C THR A 387 6.57 0.86 36.33
N ASP A 388 7.31 -0.20 36.67
CA ASP A 388 8.60 -0.77 36.21
C ASP A 388 9.61 0.12 35.45
N GLY A 389 9.70 1.40 35.73
CA GLY A 389 10.77 2.30 35.26
C GLY A 389 10.56 2.93 33.88
N ASN A 390 9.75 2.36 32.99
CA ASN A 390 9.50 2.93 31.66
C ASN A 390 8.22 3.78 31.57
N GLY A 391 7.36 3.75 32.59
CA GLY A 391 6.12 4.54 32.66
C GLY A 391 5.08 4.18 31.60
N ILE A 392 5.25 3.07 30.90
CA ILE A 392 4.29 2.55 29.93
C ILE A 392 3.43 1.52 30.63
N LEU A 393 2.11 1.71 30.63
CA LEU A 393 1.20 0.69 31.11
C LEU A 393 1.27 -0.54 30.21
N PRO A 394 1.31 -1.75 30.79
CA PRO A 394 1.29 -2.98 30.00
C PRO A 394 0.04 -3.02 29.11
N PRO A 395 0.08 -3.76 27.98
CA PRO A 395 -1.01 -3.81 26.99
C PRO A 395 -2.28 -4.55 27.47
N ALA A 396 -2.38 -4.79 28.77
CA ALA A 396 -3.61 -5.27 29.39
C ALA A 396 -4.54 -4.07 29.63
N GLU A 397 -5.77 -4.30 29.61
CA GLU A 397 -6.99 -3.53 29.85
C GLU A 397 -6.86 -2.02 30.19
N GLN A 398 -7.73 -1.24 29.57
CA GLN A 398 -8.04 0.13 29.94
C GLN A 398 -8.35 0.24 31.44
N SER A 399 -7.71 1.20 32.12
CA SER A 399 -7.95 1.44 33.55
C SER A 399 -8.27 2.90 33.85
N SER A 400 -9.29 3.14 34.66
CA SER A 400 -9.59 4.46 35.22
C SER A 400 -8.72 4.78 36.44
N THR A 401 -8.02 3.78 37.01
CA THR A 401 -7.16 3.92 38.19
C THR A 401 -5.77 3.38 37.92
N VAL A 402 -4.73 4.15 38.28
CA VAL A 402 -3.33 3.78 38.13
C VAL A 402 -2.60 4.01 39.43
N THR A 403 -1.89 3.00 39.93
CA THR A 403 -1.03 3.15 41.12
C THR A 403 0.37 3.57 40.70
N VAL A 404 0.87 4.63 41.31
CA VAL A 404 2.23 5.14 41.11
C VAL A 404 3.01 5.06 42.40
N GLU A 405 4.12 4.34 42.36
CA GLU A 405 5.06 4.28 43.51
C GLU A 405 5.91 5.55 43.54
N TYR A 406 6.10 6.08 44.73
CA TYR A 406 7.01 7.20 44.96
C TYR A 406 8.08 6.83 46.00
N GLN A 407 9.27 7.37 45.79
CA GLN A 407 10.42 7.09 46.63
C GLN A 407 11.19 8.37 46.94
N GLY A 408 11.55 8.51 48.22
CA GLY A 408 12.41 9.64 48.66
C GLY A 408 11.75 11.00 48.53
N VAL A 409 10.45 11.09 48.74
CA VAL A 409 9.73 12.40 48.78
C VAL A 409 9.86 13.01 50.16
N ALA A 410 10.44 14.19 50.26
CA ALA A 410 10.52 14.91 51.52
C ALA A 410 9.14 15.17 52.10
N GLN A 411 8.95 14.98 53.41
CA GLN A 411 7.68 15.23 54.08
C GLN A 411 7.20 16.68 53.83
N GLY A 412 5.97 16.84 53.36
CA GLY A 412 5.40 18.15 53.08
C GLY A 412 4.11 18.04 52.26
N ALA A 413 3.52 19.19 51.96
CA ALA A 413 2.37 19.28 51.08
C ALA A 413 2.82 19.48 49.63
N TYR A 414 2.25 18.73 48.70
CA TYR A 414 2.58 18.82 47.30
C TYR A 414 1.32 19.00 46.45
N LEU A 415 1.42 19.87 45.45
CA LEU A 415 0.45 19.93 44.36
C LEU A 415 0.72 18.72 43.45
N ALA A 416 -0.30 17.90 43.24
CA ALA A 416 -0.21 16.70 42.44
C ALA A 416 -0.82 16.91 41.05
N ARG A 417 -0.12 16.46 40.03
CA ARG A 417 -0.60 16.37 38.66
C ARG A 417 -0.28 15.01 38.08
N VAL A 418 -1.12 14.56 37.19
CA VAL A 418 -0.81 13.41 36.36
C VAL A 418 -0.58 13.88 34.93
N GLN A 419 0.44 13.37 34.31
CA GLN A 419 0.70 13.48 32.89
C GLN A 419 0.40 12.16 32.23
N VAL A 420 -0.50 12.15 31.24
CA VAL A 420 -0.81 11.02 30.38
C VAL A 420 -0.39 11.39 28.96
N ASP A 421 0.67 10.78 28.46
CA ASP A 421 1.35 11.18 27.22
C ASP A 421 1.67 12.69 27.20
N ALA A 422 1.02 13.45 26.30
CA ALA A 422 1.19 14.90 26.20
C ALA A 422 0.19 15.70 27.05
N GLY A 423 -0.87 15.08 27.57
CA GLY A 423 -1.90 15.72 28.38
C GLY A 423 -1.52 15.78 29.85
N THR A 424 -1.66 16.91 30.49
CA THR A 424 -1.36 17.09 31.94
C THR A 424 -2.60 17.58 32.67
N SER A 425 -2.95 16.97 33.81
CA SER A 425 -4.10 17.38 34.59
C SER A 425 -3.93 18.83 35.12
N ALA A 426 -5.04 19.57 35.15
CA ALA A 426 -5.04 20.95 35.56
C ALA A 426 -4.89 21.09 37.07
N LEU A 427 -4.28 22.22 37.49
CA LEU A 427 -4.33 22.69 38.87
C LEU A 427 -5.44 23.77 38.99
N VAL A 428 -6.06 23.83 40.15
CA VAL A 428 -7.08 24.84 40.47
C VAL A 428 -6.45 25.95 41.28
N MET A 429 -6.71 27.19 40.89
CA MET A 429 -6.29 28.38 41.62
C MET A 429 -7.15 28.59 42.84
N GLY A 430 -6.52 28.91 43.96
CA GLY A 430 -7.17 29.39 45.16
C GLY A 430 -7.59 30.85 45.06
N ALA A 431 -8.32 31.34 46.08
CA ALA A 431 -8.73 32.74 46.17
C ALA A 431 -7.55 33.73 46.31
N ASP A 432 -6.38 33.23 46.69
CA ASP A 432 -5.12 33.95 46.81
C ASP A 432 -4.35 34.13 45.50
N GLY A 433 -4.90 33.62 44.38
CA GLY A 433 -4.25 33.65 43.08
C GLY A 433 -3.10 32.65 42.93
N GLN A 434 -2.91 31.74 43.88
CA GLN A 434 -1.94 30.65 43.80
C GLN A 434 -2.63 29.30 43.55
N PHE A 435 -1.91 28.34 42.97
CA PHE A 435 -2.44 26.98 42.81
C PHE A 435 -2.62 26.32 44.17
N SER A 436 -3.82 25.79 44.41
CA SER A 436 -4.19 25.23 45.72
C SER A 436 -4.48 23.74 45.71
N THR A 437 -5.02 23.20 44.63
CA THR A 437 -5.47 21.81 44.53
C THR A 437 -5.25 21.24 43.11
N PRO A 438 -5.17 19.89 42.95
CA PRO A 438 -5.19 18.87 44.00
C PRO A 438 -3.91 18.85 44.81
N GLN A 439 -4.05 18.57 46.13
CA GLN A 439 -2.95 18.49 47.06
C GLN A 439 -2.85 17.10 47.66
N VAL A 440 -1.62 16.58 47.83
CA VAL A 440 -1.30 15.33 48.49
C VAL A 440 -0.29 15.54 49.61
N LEU A 441 -0.34 14.68 50.61
CA LEU A 441 0.59 14.61 51.75
C LEU A 441 1.24 13.21 51.71
N PRO A 442 2.29 13.00 50.92
CA PRO A 442 2.95 11.72 50.80
C PRO A 442 3.56 11.21 52.10
#